data_04ee99834fbc4a52006487d0f2b42b4b
#
_entry.id   04ee99834fbc4a52006487d0f2b42b4b
#
_cell.length_a   1.000
_cell.length_b   1.000
_cell.length_c   1.000
_cell.angle_alpha   90.00
_cell.angle_beta   90.00
_cell.angle_gamma   90.00
#
_symmetry.space_group_name_H-M   'P 1'
#
loop_
_entity.id
_entity.type
_entity.pdbx_description
1 polymer ?
#
loop_
_entity_poly.entity_id
_entity_poly.type
_entity_poly.pdbx_seq_one_letter_code
_entity_poly.pdbx_strand_id
1 'polypeptide(L)'
;MAAAIASVSAIESVDALHEVKNFAAAFEAACSGVSADGGADCANVELLWRSARAHYDASGDPDIGGALDAESCLREGLALSVRAKGADPEHWGGHKWEAICLAGLTPFISKKEAIGNSYHIRASLDRAREILPTDATINHAL
;
A
#
# COMPACT_ATOMS: atom_id res chain seq x y z
N MET A 1 5.07 -23.24 -9.55
CA MET A 1 6.46 -22.75 -9.70
C MET A 1 6.56 -21.53 -10.62
N ALA A 2 5.93 -21.52 -11.78
CA ALA A 2 5.94 -20.36 -12.69
C ALA A 2 5.32 -19.10 -12.07
N ALA A 3 4.21 -19.21 -11.33
CA ALA A 3 3.57 -18.09 -10.64
C ALA A 3 4.47 -17.50 -9.54
N ALA A 4 5.17 -18.35 -8.77
CA ALA A 4 6.09 -17.90 -7.73
C ALA A 4 7.28 -17.13 -8.32
N ILE A 5 7.84 -17.61 -9.46
CA ILE A 5 8.93 -16.92 -10.17
C ILE A 5 8.46 -15.58 -10.72
N ALA A 6 7.26 -15.53 -11.32
CA ALA A 6 6.67 -14.30 -11.84
C ALA A 6 6.41 -13.28 -10.71
N SER A 7 5.96 -13.72 -9.54
CA SER A 7 5.75 -12.86 -8.37
C SER A 7 7.06 -12.26 -7.85
N VAL A 8 8.12 -13.05 -7.75
CA VAL A 8 9.46 -12.56 -7.35
C VAL A 8 9.97 -11.51 -8.34
N SER A 9 9.85 -11.77 -9.64
CA SER A 9 10.24 -10.82 -10.69
C SER A 9 9.45 -9.51 -10.61
N ALA A 10 8.14 -9.60 -10.36
CA ALA A 10 7.29 -8.42 -10.20
C ALA A 10 7.70 -7.59 -9.00
N ILE A 11 7.98 -8.23 -7.85
CA ILE A 11 8.45 -7.57 -6.62
C ILE A 11 9.76 -6.82 -6.86
N GLU A 12 10.73 -7.48 -7.50
CA GLU A 12 12.02 -6.88 -7.82
C GLU A 12 11.87 -5.67 -8.75
N SER A 13 11.02 -5.79 -9.77
CA SER A 13 10.74 -4.69 -10.70
C SER A 13 10.10 -3.49 -10.01
N VAL A 14 9.09 -3.73 -9.17
CA VAL A 14 8.41 -2.67 -8.43
C VAL A 14 9.39 -1.93 -7.51
N ASP A 15 10.23 -2.67 -6.78
CA ASP A 15 11.19 -2.07 -5.87
C ASP A 15 12.26 -1.26 -6.61
N ALA A 16 12.80 -1.77 -7.70
CA ALA A 16 13.78 -1.07 -8.51
C ALA A 16 13.21 0.24 -9.09
N LEU A 17 11.99 0.20 -9.62
CA LEU A 17 11.31 1.36 -10.17
C LEU A 17 10.97 2.40 -9.10
N HIS A 18 10.54 1.95 -7.93
CA HIS A 18 10.27 2.83 -6.79
C HIS A 18 11.55 3.53 -6.31
N GLU A 19 12.65 2.81 -6.23
CA GLU A 19 13.93 3.34 -5.76
C GLU A 19 14.45 4.47 -6.64
N VAL A 20 14.27 4.37 -7.95
CA VAL A 20 14.62 5.43 -8.90
C VAL A 20 13.50 6.47 -9.09
N LYS A 21 12.45 6.40 -8.28
CA LYS A 21 11.29 7.31 -8.28
C LYS A 21 10.52 7.33 -9.60
N ASN A 22 10.55 6.23 -10.34
CA ASN A 22 9.68 6.05 -11.50
C ASN A 22 8.34 5.48 -11.05
N PHE A 23 7.53 6.32 -10.40
CA PHE A 23 6.29 5.89 -9.75
C PHE A 23 5.23 5.44 -10.76
N ALA A 24 5.20 5.99 -11.97
CA ALA A 24 4.27 5.57 -13.01
C ALA A 24 4.53 4.11 -13.43
N ALA A 25 5.78 3.77 -13.71
CA ALA A 25 6.14 2.40 -14.08
C ALA A 25 6.01 1.45 -12.89
N ALA A 26 6.32 1.89 -11.67
CA ALA A 26 6.15 1.11 -10.46
C ALA A 26 4.66 0.78 -10.22
N PHE A 27 3.76 1.74 -10.44
CA PHE A 27 2.32 1.54 -10.35
C PHE A 27 1.84 0.46 -11.33
N GLU A 28 2.23 0.56 -12.59
CA GLU A 28 1.86 -0.43 -13.62
C GLU A 28 2.39 -1.82 -13.28
N ALA A 29 3.64 -1.90 -12.85
CA ALA A 29 4.27 -3.17 -12.49
C ALA A 29 3.59 -3.82 -11.27
N ALA A 30 3.22 -3.02 -10.27
CA ALA A 30 2.52 -3.51 -9.08
C ALA A 30 1.11 -4.03 -9.43
N CYS A 31 0.35 -3.27 -10.21
CA CYS A 31 -0.99 -3.69 -10.66
C CYS A 31 -0.92 -4.97 -11.49
N SER A 32 0.02 -5.05 -12.41
CA SER A 32 0.25 -6.25 -13.24
C SER A 32 0.66 -7.44 -12.40
N GLY A 33 1.52 -7.23 -11.40
CA GLY A 33 1.96 -8.28 -10.49
C GLY A 33 0.81 -8.88 -9.68
N VAL A 34 -0.04 -8.05 -9.10
CA VAL A 34 -1.23 -8.49 -8.36
C VAL A 34 -2.20 -9.21 -9.30
N SER A 35 -2.45 -8.66 -10.49
CA SER A 35 -3.33 -9.26 -11.48
C SER A 35 -2.85 -10.66 -11.90
N ALA A 36 -1.55 -10.81 -12.14
CA ALA A 36 -0.95 -12.09 -12.54
C ALA A 36 -0.94 -13.12 -11.39
N ASP A 37 -0.88 -12.67 -10.14
CA ASP A 37 -0.85 -13.54 -8.95
C ASP A 37 -2.24 -13.71 -8.31
N GLY A 38 -3.27 -13.79 -9.13
CA GLY A 38 -4.63 -14.10 -8.70
C GLY A 38 -5.60 -12.92 -8.70
N GLY A 39 -5.16 -11.70 -8.97
CA GLY A 39 -6.03 -10.52 -9.01
C GLY A 39 -6.76 -10.29 -7.69
N ALA A 40 -8.09 -10.40 -7.72
CA ALA A 40 -8.92 -10.28 -6.52
C ALA A 40 -8.63 -11.35 -5.46
N ASP A 41 -8.10 -12.51 -5.87
CA ASP A 41 -7.74 -13.62 -4.97
C ASP A 41 -6.25 -13.60 -4.56
N CYS A 42 -5.48 -12.60 -5.01
CA CYS A 42 -4.08 -12.48 -4.62
C CYS A 42 -3.96 -12.37 -3.10
N ALA A 43 -3.15 -13.25 -2.52
CA ALA A 43 -2.86 -13.29 -1.09
C ALA A 43 -1.35 -13.15 -0.81
N ASN A 44 -0.59 -12.68 -1.79
CA ASN A 44 0.84 -12.45 -1.66
C ASN A 44 1.06 -11.10 -0.97
N VAL A 45 1.38 -11.13 0.33
CA VAL A 45 1.55 -9.92 1.14
C VAL A 45 2.61 -8.97 0.56
N GLU A 46 3.66 -9.52 -0.02
CA GLU A 46 4.76 -8.74 -0.61
C GLU A 46 4.32 -7.94 -1.85
N LEU A 47 3.43 -8.48 -2.66
CA LEU A 47 2.82 -7.76 -3.78
C LEU A 47 1.75 -6.78 -3.30
N LEU A 48 0.93 -7.20 -2.35
CA LEU A 48 -0.20 -6.39 -1.87
C LEU A 48 0.24 -5.09 -1.22
N TRP A 49 1.21 -5.13 -0.31
CA TRP A 49 1.66 -3.88 0.34
C TRP A 49 2.41 -2.96 -0.63
N ARG A 50 3.16 -3.53 -1.58
CA ARG A 50 3.83 -2.73 -2.62
C ARG A 50 2.83 -2.07 -3.55
N SER A 51 1.76 -2.76 -3.88
CA SER A 51 0.67 -2.20 -4.67
C SER A 51 -0.06 -1.09 -3.91
N ALA A 52 -0.27 -1.25 -2.61
CA ALA A 52 -0.82 -0.19 -1.75
C ALA A 52 0.09 1.05 -1.76
N ARG A 53 1.39 0.88 -1.61
CA ARG A 53 2.38 1.96 -1.71
C ARG A 53 2.31 2.67 -3.06
N ALA A 54 2.24 1.89 -4.14
CA ALA A 54 2.18 2.44 -5.49
C ALA A 54 0.90 3.27 -5.71
N HIS A 55 -0.23 2.85 -5.17
CA HIS A 55 -1.47 3.61 -5.22
C HIS A 55 -1.38 4.90 -4.40
N TYR A 56 -0.75 4.86 -3.23
CA TYR A 56 -0.49 6.05 -2.45
C TYR A 56 0.38 7.05 -3.22
N ASP A 57 1.47 6.60 -3.83
CA ASP A 57 2.34 7.45 -4.63
C ASP A 57 1.58 8.04 -5.83
N ALA A 58 0.73 7.24 -6.48
CA ALA A 58 -0.12 7.69 -7.58
C ALA A 58 -1.13 8.77 -7.15
N SER A 59 -1.59 8.74 -5.90
CA SER A 59 -2.53 9.74 -5.38
C SER A 59 -1.95 11.16 -5.35
N GLY A 60 -0.63 11.27 -5.30
CA GLY A 60 0.08 12.55 -5.31
C GLY A 60 0.36 13.09 -6.71
N ASP A 61 0.09 12.33 -7.76
CA ASP A 61 0.35 12.72 -9.15
C ASP A 61 -0.82 12.33 -10.05
N PRO A 62 -1.61 13.30 -10.56
CA PRO A 62 -2.79 12.99 -11.37
C PRO A 62 -2.50 12.27 -12.68
N ASP A 63 -1.25 12.26 -13.13
CA ASP A 63 -0.86 11.60 -14.39
C ASP A 63 -0.53 10.11 -14.20
N ILE A 64 -0.45 9.61 -12.95
CA ILE A 64 -0.03 8.24 -12.68
C ILE A 64 -1.21 7.28 -12.58
N GLY A 65 -2.23 7.61 -11.83
CA GLY A 65 -3.34 6.69 -11.50
C GLY A 65 -4.23 6.28 -12.68
N GLY A 66 -3.94 6.70 -13.90
CA GLY A 66 -4.78 6.43 -15.06
C GLY A 66 -6.13 7.13 -14.94
N ALA A 67 -7.20 6.33 -14.91
CA ALA A 67 -8.56 6.85 -14.74
C ALA A 67 -8.91 7.16 -13.27
N LEU A 68 -8.06 6.82 -12.32
CA LEU A 68 -8.32 7.02 -10.89
C LEU A 68 -7.91 8.43 -10.45
N ASP A 69 -8.80 9.11 -9.72
CA ASP A 69 -8.45 10.34 -9.01
C ASP A 69 -7.69 10.05 -7.71
N ALA A 70 -7.26 11.09 -7.02
CA ALA A 70 -6.49 10.95 -5.78
C ALA A 70 -7.23 10.15 -4.70
N GLU A 71 -8.51 10.45 -4.50
CA GLU A 71 -9.33 9.73 -3.51
C GLU A 71 -9.45 8.25 -3.88
N SER A 72 -9.72 7.92 -5.13
CA SER A 72 -9.85 6.55 -5.62
C SER A 72 -8.55 5.78 -5.46
N CYS A 73 -7.41 6.39 -5.77
CA CYS A 73 -6.09 5.80 -5.55
C CYS A 73 -5.88 5.45 -4.07
N LEU A 74 -6.22 6.36 -3.17
CA LEU A 74 -6.07 6.13 -1.73
C LEU A 74 -7.01 5.03 -1.22
N ARG A 75 -8.24 4.98 -1.73
CA ARG A 75 -9.19 3.93 -1.35
C ARG A 75 -8.77 2.56 -1.85
N GLU A 76 -8.23 2.47 -3.05
CA GLU A 76 -7.66 1.22 -3.58
C GLU A 76 -6.42 0.81 -2.77
N GLY A 77 -5.55 1.75 -2.46
CA GLY A 77 -4.39 1.51 -1.61
C GLY A 77 -4.79 0.99 -0.23
N LEU A 78 -5.84 1.58 0.36
CA LEU A 78 -6.40 1.12 1.63
C LEU A 78 -6.93 -0.32 1.52
N ALA A 79 -7.70 -0.62 0.48
CA ALA A 79 -8.24 -1.96 0.27
C ALA A 79 -7.12 -3.01 0.12
N LEU A 80 -6.08 -2.68 -0.64
CA LEU A 80 -4.92 -3.56 -0.82
C LEU A 80 -4.15 -3.78 0.48
N SER A 81 -3.99 -2.75 1.30
CA SER A 81 -3.32 -2.87 2.60
C SER A 81 -4.13 -3.72 3.59
N VAL A 82 -5.45 -3.60 3.57
CA VAL A 82 -6.34 -4.46 4.38
C VAL A 82 -6.23 -5.91 3.93
N ARG A 83 -6.17 -6.17 2.62
CA ARG A 83 -5.94 -7.50 2.08
C ARG A 83 -4.56 -8.06 2.50
N ALA A 84 -3.52 -7.23 2.46
CA ALA A 84 -2.19 -7.61 2.92
C ALA A 84 -2.19 -8.01 4.40
N LYS A 85 -2.85 -7.22 5.23
CA LYS A 85 -3.02 -7.49 6.66
C LYS A 85 -3.81 -8.79 6.92
N GLY A 86 -4.81 -9.07 6.11
CA GLY A 86 -5.57 -10.31 6.16
C GLY A 86 -4.75 -11.53 5.73
N ALA A 87 -3.89 -11.37 4.73
CA ALA A 87 -3.03 -12.44 4.24
C ALA A 87 -1.92 -12.80 5.23
N ASP A 88 -1.32 -11.79 5.88
CA ASP A 88 -0.30 -11.99 6.91
C ASP A 88 -0.34 -10.86 7.93
N PRO A 89 -1.08 -11.04 9.04
CA PRO A 89 -1.18 -10.02 10.09
C PRO A 89 0.11 -9.79 10.88
N GLU A 90 1.09 -10.67 10.75
CA GLU A 90 2.41 -10.52 11.39
C GLU A 90 3.42 -9.77 10.50
N HIS A 91 3.03 -9.39 9.30
CA HIS A 91 3.85 -8.58 8.39
C HIS A 91 3.54 -7.09 8.59
N TRP A 92 4.56 -6.26 8.64
CA TRP A 92 4.42 -4.81 8.89
C TRP A 92 3.74 -4.06 7.75
N GLY A 93 3.83 -4.56 6.53
CA GLY A 93 3.44 -3.81 5.32
C GLY A 93 1.97 -3.43 5.28
N GLY A 94 1.07 -4.37 5.59
CA GLY A 94 -0.37 -4.10 5.63
C GLY A 94 -0.74 -3.05 6.67
N HIS A 95 -0.18 -3.15 7.86
CA HIS A 95 -0.43 -2.19 8.96
C HIS A 95 0.08 -0.78 8.61
N LYS A 96 1.32 -0.69 8.11
CA LYS A 96 1.93 0.59 7.73
C LYS A 96 1.11 1.30 6.66
N TRP A 97 0.83 0.62 5.56
CA TRP A 97 0.16 1.25 4.41
C TRP A 97 -1.31 1.49 4.63
N GLU A 98 -1.98 0.70 5.46
CA GLU A 98 -3.33 1.02 5.95
C GLU A 98 -3.36 2.37 6.65
N ALA A 99 -2.44 2.59 7.58
CA ALA A 99 -2.33 3.85 8.31
C ALA A 99 -2.04 5.04 7.38
N ILE A 100 -1.11 4.89 6.45
CA ILE A 100 -0.71 5.95 5.52
C ILE A 100 -1.86 6.30 4.57
N CYS A 101 -2.55 5.31 4.02
CA CYS A 101 -3.70 5.56 3.13
C CYS A 101 -4.88 6.19 3.89
N LEU A 102 -5.17 5.75 5.12
CA LEU A 102 -6.19 6.37 5.95
C LEU A 102 -5.86 7.83 6.24
N ALA A 103 -4.62 8.13 6.58
CA ALA A 103 -4.17 9.52 6.82
C ALA A 103 -4.33 10.37 5.55
N GLY A 104 -3.97 9.82 4.40
CA GLY A 104 -4.11 10.50 3.10
C GLY A 104 -5.55 10.82 2.74
N LEU A 105 -6.51 10.05 3.22
CA LEU A 105 -7.95 10.27 2.97
C LEU A 105 -8.55 11.42 3.78
N THR A 106 -7.84 11.97 4.74
CA THR A 106 -8.36 13.03 5.63
C THR A 106 -9.01 14.20 4.87
N PRO A 107 -8.46 14.73 3.76
CA PRO A 107 -9.11 15.81 3.02
C PRO A 107 -10.44 15.43 2.35
N PHE A 108 -10.72 14.14 2.20
CA PHE A 108 -11.88 13.62 1.46
C PHE A 108 -13.01 13.12 2.37
N ILE A 109 -12.85 13.18 3.68
CA ILE A 109 -13.80 12.64 4.66
C ILE A 109 -14.24 13.71 5.64
N SER A 110 -15.30 13.43 6.42
CA SER A 110 -15.80 14.32 7.46
C SER A 110 -14.83 14.38 8.64
N LYS A 111 -14.95 15.45 9.45
CA LYS A 111 -14.17 15.59 10.69
C LYS A 111 -14.44 14.42 11.65
N LYS A 112 -15.68 13.95 11.72
CA LYS A 112 -16.07 12.82 12.56
C LYS A 112 -15.36 11.53 12.16
N GLU A 113 -15.32 11.26 10.84
CA GLU A 113 -14.60 10.11 10.30
C GLU A 113 -13.10 10.24 10.54
N ALA A 114 -12.53 11.44 10.33
CA ALA A 114 -11.10 11.70 10.56
C ALA A 114 -10.69 11.43 12.01
N ILE A 115 -11.53 11.84 12.98
CA ILE A 115 -11.29 11.56 14.40
C ILE A 115 -11.32 10.06 14.66
N GLY A 116 -12.33 9.35 14.16
CA GLY A 116 -12.40 7.89 14.28
C GLY A 116 -11.19 7.19 13.66
N ASN A 117 -10.80 7.61 12.47
CA ASN A 117 -9.64 7.06 11.79
C ASN A 117 -8.33 7.32 12.53
N SER A 118 -8.20 8.44 13.27
CA SER A 118 -6.97 8.75 14.00
C SER A 118 -6.59 7.68 15.02
N TYR A 119 -7.56 7.09 15.69
CA TYR A 119 -7.34 5.97 16.61
C TYR A 119 -6.90 4.71 15.87
N HIS A 120 -7.51 4.44 14.73
CA HIS A 120 -7.17 3.29 13.90
C HIS A 120 -5.76 3.44 13.29
N ILE A 121 -5.43 4.64 12.79
CA ILE A 121 -4.11 4.97 12.28
C ILE A 121 -3.05 4.73 13.36
N ARG A 122 -3.28 5.22 14.55
CA ARG A 122 -2.36 5.04 15.68
C ARG A 122 -2.15 3.56 16.01
N ALA A 123 -3.23 2.79 16.11
CA ALA A 123 -3.15 1.36 16.39
C ALA A 123 -2.37 0.60 15.31
N SER A 124 -2.62 0.92 14.05
CA SER A 124 -1.92 0.29 12.90
C SER A 124 -0.44 0.64 12.89
N LEU A 125 -0.06 1.89 13.14
CA LEU A 125 1.34 2.32 13.21
C LEU A 125 2.05 1.70 14.41
N ASP A 126 1.41 1.63 15.57
CA ASP A 126 1.97 0.97 16.76
C ASP A 126 2.26 -0.51 16.46
N ARG A 127 1.33 -1.21 15.80
CA ARG A 127 1.54 -2.61 15.41
C ARG A 127 2.67 -2.75 14.39
N ALA A 128 2.73 -1.89 13.39
CA ALA A 128 3.80 -1.89 12.40
C ALA A 128 5.16 -1.66 13.08
N ARG A 129 5.24 -0.75 14.05
CA ARG A 129 6.47 -0.48 14.80
C ARG A 129 6.89 -1.67 15.65
N GLU A 130 5.96 -2.38 16.25
CA GLU A 130 6.28 -3.61 17.00
C GLU A 130 6.96 -4.65 16.09
N ILE A 131 6.49 -4.76 14.85
CA ILE A 131 7.03 -5.74 13.88
C ILE A 131 8.34 -5.26 13.26
N LEU A 132 8.43 -3.97 12.90
CA LEU A 132 9.60 -3.38 12.24
C LEU A 132 10.00 -2.07 12.94
N PRO A 133 10.66 -2.14 14.11
CA PRO A 133 10.98 -0.96 14.92
C PRO A 133 12.01 -0.02 14.28
N THR A 134 12.70 -0.44 13.24
CA THR A 134 13.75 0.34 12.57
C THR A 134 13.23 1.18 11.40
N ASP A 135 11.94 1.08 11.05
CA ASP A 135 11.37 1.83 9.92
C ASP A 135 11.24 3.31 10.28
N ALA A 136 11.97 4.16 9.54
CA ALA A 136 11.99 5.60 9.79
C ALA A 136 10.64 6.26 9.53
N THR A 137 9.90 5.80 8.52
CA THR A 137 8.59 6.37 8.17
C THR A 137 7.56 6.10 9.26
N ILE A 138 7.52 4.87 9.78
CA ILE A 138 6.63 4.49 10.88
C ILE A 138 6.93 5.34 12.12
N ASN A 139 8.19 5.45 12.48
CA ASN A 139 8.62 6.20 13.67
C ASN A 139 8.34 7.70 13.53
N HIS A 140 8.50 8.25 12.33
CA HIS A 140 8.20 9.66 12.07
C HIS A 140 6.68 9.95 12.13
N ALA A 141 5.86 9.01 11.70
CA ALA A 141 4.40 9.16 11.70
C ALA A 141 3.76 9.03 13.09
N LEU A 142 4.44 8.44 14.04
CA LEU A 142 3.99 8.30 15.42
C LEU A 142 4.33 9.53 16.27
#